data_dc6de580d2d0ee95ac550ee436b2b530
#
_entry.id   dc6de580d2d0ee95ac550ee436b2b530
#
_cell.length_a   1.000
_cell.length_b   1.000
_cell.length_c   1.000
_cell.angle_alpha   90.00
_cell.angle_beta   90.00
_cell.angle_gamma   90.00
#
_symmetry.space_group_name_H-M   'P 1'
#
loop_
_entity.id
_entity.type
_entity.pdbx_description
1 polymer ?
#
loop_
_entity_poly.entity_id
_entity_poly.type
_entity_poly.pdbx_seq_one_letter_code
_entity_poly.pdbx_strand_id
1 'polypeptide(L)'
;RERGFYLSPDRTDWVADPLSESDFVVYPRGSGPWDDEVLYRVRVVSERESVPARDLGDVVLAVVDEESEITYLETDRPDVDGSTVENLPVHLDGALLGDRVLCWDPPTAVHDDAFYGQPIGDRGEVDVLQLSLLEAAHLAVEGVLRVEGGYDAVVERGRDVEGERFDRRLRVYRALRERAVVPKTGFKFGADFRTYADVTSVDDLGHSEFLVRVLPDDHVFSPRDLALDVRLAHGVRKRIAFALTGDDALSWVSASRLTP
;
A
#
# COMPACT_ATOMS: atom_id res chain seq x y z
N ARG A 1 8.52 29.93 10.13
CA ARG A 1 9.15 31.25 9.90
C ARG A 1 10.64 31.26 10.29
N GLU A 2 11.04 30.68 11.39
CA GLU A 2 12.44 30.71 11.85
C GLU A 2 13.45 30.14 10.84
N ARG A 3 13.01 29.22 9.95
CA ARG A 3 13.84 28.64 8.89
C ARG A 3 13.73 29.37 7.54
N GLY A 4 13.07 30.53 7.50
CA GLY A 4 12.96 31.37 6.30
C GLY A 4 11.82 31.02 5.35
N PHE A 5 10.92 30.10 5.72
CA PHE A 5 9.69 29.83 4.98
C PHE A 5 8.63 30.92 5.29
N TYR A 6 7.81 31.25 4.30
CA TYR A 6 6.66 32.11 4.50
C TYR A 6 5.42 31.24 4.75
N LEU A 7 4.57 31.65 5.69
CA LEU A 7 3.29 31.00 5.98
C LEU A 7 2.17 32.01 5.86
N SER A 8 1.08 31.62 5.19
CA SER A 8 -0.18 32.37 5.19
C SER A 8 -1.35 31.45 5.58
N PRO A 9 -2.46 32.00 6.08
CA PRO A 9 -3.70 31.26 6.18
C PRO A 9 -4.16 30.75 4.80
N ASP A 10 -4.71 29.51 4.75
CA ASP A 10 -5.28 28.96 3.51
C ASP A 10 -6.75 29.45 3.33
N ARG A 11 -6.91 30.66 2.82
CA ARG A 11 -8.20 31.29 2.56
C ARG A 11 -8.12 32.29 1.41
N THR A 12 -9.27 32.60 0.83
CA THR A 12 -9.44 33.43 -0.38
C THR A 12 -8.75 34.79 -0.36
N ASP A 13 -8.55 35.39 0.82
CA ASP A 13 -7.86 36.68 0.94
C ASP A 13 -6.33 36.57 0.76
N TRP A 14 -5.78 35.32 0.83
CA TRP A 14 -4.35 35.05 0.85
C TRP A 14 -3.90 34.10 -0.27
N VAL A 15 -4.79 33.22 -0.74
CA VAL A 15 -4.50 32.17 -1.72
C VAL A 15 -5.55 32.18 -2.80
N ALA A 16 -5.15 31.99 -4.05
CA ALA A 16 -6.09 32.01 -5.19
C ALA A 16 -7.08 30.82 -5.17
N ASP A 17 -6.61 29.65 -4.69
CA ASP A 17 -7.40 28.40 -4.64
C ASP A 17 -7.22 27.75 -3.26
N PRO A 18 -7.96 28.22 -2.23
CA PRO A 18 -7.86 27.66 -0.89
C PRO A 18 -8.52 26.29 -0.80
N LEU A 19 -7.91 25.38 -0.01
CA LEU A 19 -8.49 24.08 0.34
C LEU A 19 -9.21 24.17 1.69
N SER A 20 -10.43 23.63 1.74
CA SER A 20 -11.24 23.61 2.98
C SER A 20 -10.62 22.74 4.09
N GLU A 21 -9.80 21.75 3.70
CA GLU A 21 -9.14 20.81 4.61
C GLU A 21 -7.77 21.29 5.09
N SER A 22 -7.34 22.51 4.71
CA SER A 22 -6.04 23.09 5.07
C SER A 22 -6.20 24.37 5.86
N ASP A 23 -5.35 24.57 6.87
CA ASP A 23 -5.32 25.77 7.71
C ASP A 23 -4.30 26.80 7.22
N PHE A 24 -3.16 26.32 6.69
CA PHE A 24 -2.04 27.15 6.28
C PHE A 24 -1.43 26.68 4.96
N VAL A 25 -0.91 27.66 4.24
CA VAL A 25 -0.03 27.43 3.07
C VAL A 25 1.38 27.81 3.42
N VAL A 26 2.33 26.96 3.06
CA VAL A 26 3.76 27.17 3.21
C VAL A 26 4.37 27.41 1.83
N TYR A 27 5.14 28.48 1.72
CA TYR A 27 5.83 28.86 0.49
C TYR A 27 7.33 28.58 0.60
N PRO A 28 8.03 28.33 -0.51
CA PRO A 28 9.48 28.18 -0.55
C PRO A 28 10.19 29.41 0.05
N ARG A 29 11.47 29.25 0.36
CA ARG A 29 12.30 30.38 0.82
C ARG A 29 12.41 31.43 -0.26
N GLY A 30 12.07 32.68 0.10
CA GLY A 30 12.09 33.80 -0.82
C GLY A 30 10.80 34.03 -1.58
N SER A 31 9.85 33.09 -1.51
CA SER A 31 8.52 33.21 -2.14
C SER A 31 7.42 33.48 -1.11
N GLY A 32 6.29 33.97 -1.56
CA GLY A 32 5.12 34.29 -0.75
C GLY A 32 3.80 34.12 -1.52
N PRO A 33 2.67 34.55 -0.97
CA PRO A 33 1.35 34.36 -1.60
C PRO A 33 1.19 34.96 -3.00
N TRP A 34 2.10 35.88 -3.36
CA TRP A 34 2.11 36.57 -4.65
C TRP A 34 2.91 35.86 -5.76
N ASP A 35 3.64 34.79 -5.42
CA ASP A 35 4.52 34.07 -6.34
C ASP A 35 3.88 32.79 -6.91
N ASP A 36 2.71 32.41 -6.42
CA ASP A 36 1.93 31.22 -6.82
C ASP A 36 2.70 29.88 -6.68
N GLU A 37 3.70 29.87 -5.81
CA GLU A 37 4.56 28.69 -5.54
C GLU A 37 4.21 28.08 -4.18
N VAL A 38 3.25 27.18 -4.14
CA VAL A 38 2.88 26.45 -2.91
C VAL A 38 3.85 25.28 -2.71
N LEU A 39 4.51 25.23 -1.55
CA LEU A 39 5.37 24.12 -1.16
C LEU A 39 4.56 23.04 -0.42
N TYR A 40 3.79 23.45 0.59
CA TYR A 40 2.93 22.56 1.37
C TYR A 40 1.63 23.26 1.74
N ARG A 41 0.56 22.47 1.82
CA ARG A 41 -0.66 22.83 2.52
C ARG A 41 -0.68 22.09 3.86
N VAL A 42 -0.98 22.78 4.94
CA VAL A 42 -0.85 22.25 6.31
C VAL A 42 -2.20 22.28 7.00
N ARG A 43 -2.63 21.14 7.50
CA ARG A 43 -3.76 21.00 8.41
C ARG A 43 -3.25 20.76 9.82
N VAL A 44 -3.72 21.55 10.78
CA VAL A 44 -3.39 21.39 12.20
C VAL A 44 -4.42 20.49 12.85
N VAL A 45 -3.98 19.40 13.44
CA VAL A 45 -4.86 18.42 14.08
C VAL A 45 -4.34 18.03 15.45
N SER A 46 -5.25 17.73 16.38
CA SER A 46 -4.88 17.09 17.63
C SER A 46 -4.52 15.62 17.41
N GLU A 47 -3.63 15.05 18.21
CA GLU A 47 -3.30 13.61 18.16
C GLU A 47 -4.52 12.69 18.31
N ARG A 48 -5.64 13.21 18.87
CA ARG A 48 -6.90 12.48 19.11
C ARG A 48 -8.01 12.81 18.13
N GLU A 49 -7.77 13.71 17.20
CA GLU A 49 -8.74 14.07 16.17
C GLU A 49 -8.96 12.90 15.21
N SER A 50 -10.15 12.86 14.61
CA SER A 50 -10.47 11.88 13.58
C SER A 50 -10.28 12.53 12.20
N VAL A 51 -9.43 11.93 11.37
CA VAL A 51 -9.13 12.44 10.01
C VAL A 51 -9.60 11.43 8.97
N PRO A 52 -10.65 11.75 8.18
CA PRO A 52 -11.10 10.87 7.11
C PRO A 52 -9.99 10.62 6.08
N ALA A 53 -9.87 9.39 5.59
CA ALA A 53 -8.84 9.01 4.61
C ALA A 53 -8.91 9.86 3.32
N ARG A 54 -10.12 10.24 2.89
CA ARG A 54 -10.35 11.09 1.71
C ARG A 54 -9.77 12.50 1.81
N ASP A 55 -9.54 13.00 3.06
CA ASP A 55 -9.00 14.33 3.33
C ASP A 55 -7.46 14.33 3.29
N LEU A 56 -6.85 13.17 3.04
CA LEU A 56 -5.40 12.97 2.92
C LEU A 56 -4.99 12.86 1.45
N GLY A 57 -3.69 13.04 1.20
CA GLY A 57 -3.07 12.84 -0.10
C GLY A 57 -2.42 14.08 -0.71
N ASP A 58 -2.76 15.29 -0.23
CA ASP A 58 -2.19 16.54 -0.73
C ASP A 58 -1.99 17.54 0.42
N VAL A 59 -1.89 17.05 1.64
CA VAL A 59 -1.81 17.86 2.86
C VAL A 59 -0.74 17.33 3.81
N VAL A 60 -0.08 18.24 4.50
CA VAL A 60 0.78 17.93 5.64
C VAL A 60 -0.04 18.08 6.92
N LEU A 61 -0.15 17.00 7.69
CA LEU A 61 -0.75 17.07 9.01
C LEU A 61 0.29 17.59 10.02
N ALA A 62 0.00 18.72 10.67
CA ALA A 62 0.73 19.19 11.85
C ALA A 62 0.02 18.63 13.08
N VAL A 63 0.45 17.47 13.54
CA VAL A 63 -0.15 16.76 14.67
C VAL A 63 0.39 17.36 15.97
N VAL A 64 -0.50 17.94 16.79
CA VAL A 64 -0.17 18.53 18.08
C VAL A 64 -0.53 17.52 19.18
N ASP A 65 0.45 17.14 19.98
CA ASP A 65 0.26 16.23 21.10
C ASP A 65 -0.12 16.94 22.42
N GLU A 66 -0.26 16.18 23.49
CA GLU A 66 -0.64 16.71 24.83
C GLU A 66 0.40 17.65 25.45
N GLU A 67 1.68 17.56 25.02
CA GLU A 67 2.77 18.43 25.50
C GLU A 67 2.98 19.64 24.57
N SER A 68 2.10 19.80 23.58
CA SER A 68 2.18 20.84 22.54
C SER A 68 3.42 20.69 21.63
N GLU A 69 3.99 19.49 21.55
CA GLU A 69 4.97 19.15 20.52
C GLU A 69 4.28 18.88 19.19
N ILE A 70 4.94 19.25 18.10
CA ILE A 70 4.38 19.11 16.74
C ILE A 70 5.14 18.06 15.96
N THR A 71 4.41 17.04 15.49
CA THR A 71 4.90 16.07 14.50
C THR A 71 4.28 16.39 13.15
N TYR A 72 5.11 16.49 12.09
CA TYR A 72 4.63 16.70 10.74
C TYR A 72 4.58 15.39 9.97
N LEU A 73 3.41 15.07 9.42
CA LEU A 73 3.17 13.92 8.54
C LEU A 73 2.76 14.45 7.16
N GLU A 74 3.62 14.26 6.19
CA GLU A 74 3.33 14.53 4.78
C GLU A 74 2.50 13.39 4.23
N THR A 75 1.38 13.72 3.55
CA THR A 75 0.54 12.76 2.86
C THR A 75 0.52 13.08 1.38
N ASP A 76 0.60 12.05 0.55
CA ASP A 76 0.57 12.16 -0.91
C ASP A 76 -0.25 11.04 -1.55
N ARG A 77 -0.52 11.16 -2.85
CA ARG A 77 -1.17 10.13 -3.69
C ARG A 77 -0.11 9.46 -4.54
N PRO A 78 0.49 8.35 -4.07
CA PRO A 78 1.60 7.74 -4.78
C PRO A 78 1.10 7.04 -6.05
N ASP A 79 1.90 7.12 -7.11
CA ASP A 79 1.82 6.18 -8.21
C ASP A 79 2.43 4.86 -7.75
N VAL A 80 1.64 3.78 -7.82
CA VAL A 80 2.06 2.44 -7.43
C VAL A 80 2.13 1.60 -8.70
N ASP A 81 3.21 1.78 -9.46
CA ASP A 81 3.46 1.08 -10.71
C ASP A 81 4.80 0.35 -10.65
N GLY A 82 4.95 -0.69 -11.47
CA GLY A 82 6.15 -1.51 -11.55
C GLY A 82 6.53 -1.85 -12.99
N SER A 83 7.53 -2.72 -13.12
CA SER A 83 8.07 -3.16 -14.40
C SER A 83 8.26 -4.68 -14.48
N THR A 84 7.75 -5.42 -13.51
CA THR A 84 7.88 -6.88 -13.47
C THR A 84 7.14 -7.52 -14.63
N VAL A 85 7.85 -8.38 -15.38
CA VAL A 85 7.28 -9.15 -16.49
C VAL A 85 7.00 -10.56 -16.02
N GLU A 86 5.73 -10.99 -16.07
CA GLU A 86 5.32 -12.32 -15.66
C GLU A 86 5.26 -13.29 -16.86
N ASN A 87 6.11 -14.33 -16.84
CA ASN A 87 6.07 -15.42 -17.78
C ASN A 87 5.42 -16.64 -17.12
N LEU A 88 4.08 -16.64 -17.05
CA LEU A 88 3.35 -17.71 -16.41
C LEU A 88 3.17 -18.91 -17.33
N PRO A 89 3.13 -20.16 -16.80
CA PRO A 89 2.84 -21.35 -17.58
C PRO A 89 1.41 -21.35 -18.10
N VAL A 90 1.10 -22.18 -19.08
CA VAL A 90 -0.25 -22.31 -19.63
C VAL A 90 -1.23 -22.84 -18.58
N HIS A 91 -0.77 -23.73 -17.69
CA HIS A 91 -1.54 -24.22 -16.55
C HIS A 91 -0.63 -24.75 -15.43
N LEU A 92 -1.17 -24.70 -14.23
CA LEU A 92 -0.61 -25.20 -13.00
C LEU A 92 -1.72 -25.96 -12.24
N ASP A 93 -1.50 -27.20 -11.87
CA ASP A 93 -2.47 -27.98 -11.11
C ASP A 93 -2.17 -27.83 -9.60
N GLY A 94 -3.22 -27.63 -8.81
CA GLY A 94 -3.10 -27.46 -7.37
C GLY A 94 -4.23 -28.11 -6.57
N ALA A 95 -3.96 -28.39 -5.30
CA ALA A 95 -4.95 -28.82 -4.33
C ALA A 95 -5.27 -27.71 -3.34
N LEU A 96 -6.55 -27.36 -3.25
CA LEU A 96 -7.05 -26.40 -2.26
C LEU A 96 -7.14 -27.07 -0.88
N LEU A 97 -6.41 -26.51 0.08
CA LEU A 97 -6.42 -26.94 1.48
C LEU A 97 -7.12 -25.91 2.37
N GLY A 98 -6.89 -26.00 3.68
CA GLY A 98 -7.58 -25.15 4.66
C GLY A 98 -7.42 -23.63 4.43
N ASP A 99 -6.16 -23.16 4.26
CA ASP A 99 -5.82 -21.72 4.13
C ASP A 99 -4.80 -21.45 3.01
N ARG A 100 -4.58 -22.43 2.11
CA ARG A 100 -3.54 -22.39 1.06
C ARG A 100 -3.85 -23.34 -0.07
N VAL A 101 -3.10 -23.20 -1.16
CA VAL A 101 -3.07 -24.17 -2.27
C VAL A 101 -1.67 -24.75 -2.37
N LEU A 102 -1.56 -26.07 -2.61
CA LEU A 102 -0.29 -26.73 -2.90
C LEU A 102 -0.27 -27.16 -4.37
N CYS A 103 0.84 -26.89 -5.04
CA CYS A 103 1.13 -27.30 -6.39
C CYS A 103 2.38 -28.19 -6.39
N TRP A 104 2.27 -29.38 -6.95
CA TRP A 104 3.38 -30.34 -7.08
C TRP A 104 4.08 -30.18 -8.42
N ASP A 105 5.40 -30.33 -8.42
CA ASP A 105 6.27 -30.18 -9.61
C ASP A 105 5.98 -28.91 -10.43
N PRO A 106 5.86 -27.71 -9.77
CA PRO A 106 5.54 -26.49 -10.47
C PRO A 106 6.72 -26.09 -11.38
N PRO A 107 6.43 -25.47 -12.55
CA PRO A 107 7.49 -24.84 -13.33
C PRO A 107 8.21 -23.78 -12.48
N THR A 108 9.54 -23.78 -12.51
CA THR A 108 10.37 -22.88 -11.69
C THR A 108 10.05 -21.41 -11.93
N ALA A 109 9.70 -21.03 -13.16
CA ALA A 109 9.31 -19.66 -13.52
C ALA A 109 8.15 -19.09 -12.70
N VAL A 110 7.26 -19.92 -12.15
CA VAL A 110 6.14 -19.46 -11.31
C VAL A 110 6.67 -18.78 -10.05
N HIS A 111 7.72 -19.35 -9.45
CA HIS A 111 8.35 -18.75 -8.26
C HIS A 111 9.51 -17.85 -8.66
N ASP A 112 10.45 -18.34 -9.45
CA ASP A 112 11.75 -17.69 -9.67
C ASP A 112 11.62 -16.38 -10.48
N ASP A 113 10.74 -16.34 -11.47
CA ASP A 113 10.56 -15.17 -12.34
C ASP A 113 9.37 -14.31 -11.90
N ALA A 114 8.23 -14.93 -11.61
CA ALA A 114 6.98 -14.22 -11.28
C ALA A 114 6.74 -14.04 -9.77
N PHE A 115 7.57 -14.64 -8.95
CA PHE A 115 7.56 -14.56 -7.50
C PHE A 115 6.21 -14.92 -6.85
N TYR A 116 5.53 -15.97 -7.38
CA TYR A 116 4.38 -16.55 -6.69
C TYR A 116 4.82 -17.60 -5.67
N GLY A 117 4.04 -17.71 -4.62
CA GLY A 117 4.15 -18.75 -3.62
C GLY A 117 5.44 -18.75 -2.81
N GLN A 118 5.58 -19.86 -2.09
CA GLN A 118 6.76 -20.20 -1.28
C GLN A 118 7.09 -21.67 -1.53
N PRO A 119 8.30 -21.98 -2.02
CA PRO A 119 8.77 -23.36 -2.14
C PRO A 119 8.78 -24.08 -0.78
N ILE A 120 8.34 -25.35 -0.78
CA ILE A 120 8.42 -26.27 0.35
C ILE A 120 9.36 -27.39 -0.08
N GLY A 121 10.45 -27.61 0.67
CA GLY A 121 11.46 -28.61 0.38
C GLY A 121 12.85 -28.11 0.69
N ASP A 122 13.87 -28.92 0.37
CA ASP A 122 15.27 -28.56 0.53
C ASP A 122 15.72 -27.58 -0.56
N ARG A 123 16.76 -26.79 -0.29
CA ARG A 123 17.30 -25.81 -1.24
C ARG A 123 17.80 -26.49 -2.50
N GLY A 124 17.16 -26.19 -3.62
CA GLY A 124 17.59 -26.58 -4.98
C GLY A 124 16.61 -27.43 -5.78
N GLU A 125 15.60 -28.06 -5.15
CA GLU A 125 14.50 -28.73 -5.84
C GLU A 125 13.18 -28.19 -5.30
N VAL A 126 12.35 -27.58 -6.16
CA VAL A 126 11.02 -27.09 -5.79
C VAL A 126 10.02 -28.22 -6.09
N ASP A 127 9.93 -29.20 -5.20
CA ASP A 127 8.97 -30.30 -5.34
C ASP A 127 7.53 -29.83 -5.13
N VAL A 128 7.34 -28.84 -4.26
CA VAL A 128 6.03 -28.31 -3.91
C VAL A 128 6.09 -26.79 -3.77
N LEU A 129 5.16 -26.12 -4.42
CA LEU A 129 4.94 -24.67 -4.26
C LEU A 129 3.67 -24.44 -3.45
N GLN A 130 3.79 -23.71 -2.34
CA GLN A 130 2.66 -23.27 -1.53
C GLN A 130 2.23 -21.87 -1.98
N LEU A 131 0.98 -21.73 -2.42
CA LEU A 131 0.34 -20.48 -2.72
C LEU A 131 -0.57 -20.05 -1.57
N SER A 132 -0.58 -18.74 -1.27
CA SER A 132 -1.64 -18.13 -0.46
C SER A 132 -2.97 -18.16 -1.21
N LEU A 133 -4.11 -18.05 -0.52
CA LEU A 133 -5.43 -17.99 -1.17
C LEU A 133 -5.57 -16.78 -2.11
N LEU A 134 -4.87 -15.66 -1.84
CA LEU A 134 -4.85 -14.49 -2.73
C LEU A 134 -4.10 -14.79 -4.03
N GLU A 135 -2.91 -15.40 -3.95
CA GLU A 135 -2.12 -15.82 -5.11
C GLU A 135 -2.90 -16.86 -5.94
N ALA A 136 -3.50 -17.83 -5.25
CA ALA A 136 -4.29 -18.86 -5.90
C ALA A 136 -5.54 -18.32 -6.61
N ALA A 137 -6.28 -17.41 -5.97
CA ALA A 137 -7.45 -16.77 -6.58
C ALA A 137 -7.06 -15.94 -7.81
N HIS A 138 -5.95 -15.19 -7.73
CA HIS A 138 -5.45 -14.43 -8.87
C HIS A 138 -5.04 -15.37 -10.04
N LEU A 139 -4.23 -16.39 -9.79
CA LEU A 139 -3.82 -17.34 -10.83
C LEU A 139 -4.99 -18.14 -11.40
N ALA A 140 -6.02 -18.43 -10.60
CA ALA A 140 -7.21 -19.13 -11.07
C ALA A 140 -8.07 -18.25 -12.00
N VAL A 141 -8.24 -16.97 -11.70
CA VAL A 141 -9.00 -16.04 -12.58
C VAL A 141 -8.26 -15.74 -13.88
N GLU A 142 -6.91 -15.74 -13.85
CA GLU A 142 -6.07 -15.63 -15.06
C GLU A 142 -6.03 -16.94 -15.88
N GLY A 143 -6.71 -18.00 -15.42
CA GLY A 143 -6.77 -19.29 -16.11
C GLY A 143 -5.48 -20.12 -16.02
N VAL A 144 -4.54 -19.71 -15.20
CA VAL A 144 -3.26 -20.41 -14.98
C VAL A 144 -3.41 -21.55 -13.98
N LEU A 145 -4.06 -21.30 -12.83
CA LEU A 145 -4.22 -22.31 -11.78
C LEU A 145 -5.53 -23.09 -11.96
N ARG A 146 -5.42 -24.42 -11.88
CA ARG A 146 -6.54 -25.36 -11.84
C ARG A 146 -6.62 -26.01 -10.46
N VAL A 147 -7.73 -25.80 -9.78
CA VAL A 147 -8.09 -26.47 -8.52
C VAL A 147 -9.50 -27.02 -8.62
N GLU A 148 -9.85 -27.99 -7.80
CA GLU A 148 -11.22 -28.49 -7.71
C GLU A 148 -12.16 -27.35 -7.27
N GLY A 149 -13.26 -27.15 -8.01
CA GLY A 149 -14.20 -26.04 -7.82
C GLY A 149 -13.73 -24.68 -8.37
N GLY A 150 -12.53 -24.60 -8.94
CA GLY A 150 -12.03 -23.41 -9.65
C GLY A 150 -11.85 -22.17 -8.78
N TYR A 151 -11.93 -21.00 -9.44
CA TYR A 151 -11.82 -19.69 -8.78
C TYR A 151 -12.80 -19.51 -7.62
N ASP A 152 -14.07 -19.89 -7.81
CA ASP A 152 -15.12 -19.69 -6.81
C ASP A 152 -14.83 -20.44 -5.52
N ALA A 153 -14.33 -21.67 -5.59
CA ALA A 153 -13.94 -22.45 -4.40
C ALA A 153 -12.80 -21.80 -3.62
N VAL A 154 -11.81 -21.20 -4.31
CA VAL A 154 -10.70 -20.49 -3.66
C VAL A 154 -11.20 -19.21 -2.97
N VAL A 155 -12.08 -18.45 -3.63
CA VAL A 155 -12.65 -17.23 -3.06
C VAL A 155 -13.55 -17.52 -1.87
N GLU A 156 -14.41 -18.53 -1.97
CA GLU A 156 -15.26 -18.98 -0.85
C GLU A 156 -14.38 -19.36 0.37
N ARG A 157 -13.33 -20.15 0.14
CA ARG A 157 -12.37 -20.49 1.18
C ARG A 157 -11.67 -19.27 1.77
N GLY A 158 -11.31 -18.30 0.94
CA GLY A 158 -10.71 -17.04 1.40
C GLY A 158 -11.65 -16.25 2.32
N ARG A 159 -12.94 -16.19 1.97
CA ARG A 159 -13.98 -15.56 2.79
C ARG A 159 -14.24 -16.32 4.10
N ASP A 160 -14.18 -17.65 4.08
CA ASP A 160 -14.27 -18.46 5.31
C ASP A 160 -13.13 -18.17 6.28
N VAL A 161 -11.93 -17.89 5.77
CA VAL A 161 -10.72 -17.66 6.58
C VAL A 161 -10.60 -16.21 7.06
N GLU A 162 -10.89 -15.23 6.19
CA GLU A 162 -10.62 -13.80 6.45
C GLU A 162 -11.88 -12.92 6.48
N GLY A 163 -13.06 -13.46 6.20
CA GLY A 163 -14.30 -12.69 6.05
C GLY A 163 -14.24 -11.70 4.87
N GLU A 164 -14.95 -10.59 5.00
CA GLU A 164 -15.00 -9.53 3.98
C GLU A 164 -13.63 -8.88 3.67
N ARG A 165 -12.67 -9.02 4.59
CA ARG A 165 -11.31 -8.52 4.36
C ARG A 165 -10.63 -9.22 3.19
N PHE A 166 -10.97 -10.49 2.92
CA PHE A 166 -10.41 -11.24 1.80
C PHE A 166 -10.69 -10.56 0.46
N ASP A 167 -11.95 -10.17 0.20
CA ASP A 167 -12.33 -9.54 -1.05
C ASP A 167 -11.59 -8.21 -1.29
N ARG A 168 -11.46 -7.38 -0.25
CA ARG A 168 -10.71 -6.13 -0.34
C ARG A 168 -9.23 -6.39 -0.64
N ARG A 169 -8.62 -7.35 0.05
CA ARG A 169 -7.22 -7.73 -0.17
C ARG A 169 -6.99 -8.33 -1.55
N LEU A 170 -7.91 -9.18 -2.03
CA LEU A 170 -7.83 -9.77 -3.36
C LEU A 170 -7.92 -8.70 -4.45
N ARG A 171 -8.82 -7.73 -4.30
CA ARG A 171 -8.92 -6.59 -5.21
C ARG A 171 -7.62 -5.80 -5.29
N VAL A 172 -7.02 -5.47 -4.16
CA VAL A 172 -5.74 -4.74 -4.11
C VAL A 172 -4.60 -5.61 -4.66
N TYR A 173 -4.57 -6.89 -4.33
CA TYR A 173 -3.58 -7.84 -4.85
C TYR A 173 -3.59 -7.87 -6.39
N ARG A 174 -4.77 -8.02 -6.99
CA ARG A 174 -4.94 -8.01 -8.45
C ARG A 174 -4.52 -6.67 -9.06
N ALA A 175 -4.98 -5.56 -8.50
CA ALA A 175 -4.62 -4.23 -9.00
C ALA A 175 -3.10 -3.96 -8.96
N LEU A 176 -2.38 -4.50 -7.97
CA LEU A 176 -0.92 -4.43 -7.91
C LEU A 176 -0.28 -5.25 -9.04
N ARG A 177 -0.75 -6.50 -9.27
CA ARG A 177 -0.27 -7.36 -10.35
C ARG A 177 -0.55 -6.77 -11.74
N GLU A 178 -1.74 -6.23 -11.97
CA GLU A 178 -2.12 -5.52 -13.20
C GLU A 178 -1.20 -4.32 -13.51
N ARG A 179 -0.59 -3.73 -12.48
CA ARG A 179 0.38 -2.64 -12.58
C ARG A 179 1.84 -3.11 -12.56
N ALA A 180 2.08 -4.39 -12.82
CA ALA A 180 3.40 -5.00 -12.82
C ALA A 180 4.17 -4.87 -11.49
N VAL A 181 3.45 -4.73 -10.38
CA VAL A 181 3.98 -4.72 -9.00
C VAL A 181 3.74 -6.06 -8.35
N VAL A 182 4.76 -6.64 -7.73
CA VAL A 182 4.67 -7.91 -7.02
C VAL A 182 4.33 -7.70 -5.54
N PRO A 183 3.11 -8.05 -5.09
CA PRO A 183 2.76 -8.04 -3.68
C PRO A 183 3.18 -9.35 -2.98
N LYS A 184 3.86 -9.24 -1.86
CA LYS A 184 4.15 -10.35 -0.93
C LYS A 184 3.63 -10.00 0.46
N THR A 185 3.47 -11.00 1.32
CA THR A 185 2.96 -10.77 2.67
C THR A 185 3.74 -9.70 3.44
N GLY A 186 3.02 -8.74 4.00
CA GLY A 186 3.53 -7.69 4.88
C GLY A 186 3.42 -8.01 6.37
N PHE A 187 2.95 -9.23 6.74
CA PHE A 187 2.63 -9.62 8.11
C PHE A 187 3.72 -9.25 9.14
N LYS A 188 5.00 -9.51 8.83
CA LYS A 188 6.12 -9.19 9.72
C LYS A 188 6.28 -7.69 10.01
N PHE A 189 5.66 -6.85 9.22
CA PHE A 189 5.74 -5.39 9.29
C PHE A 189 4.43 -4.74 9.72
N GLY A 190 3.43 -5.55 10.10
CA GLY A 190 2.10 -5.04 10.46
C GLY A 190 1.27 -4.50 9.28
N ALA A 191 1.60 -4.92 8.05
CA ALA A 191 0.91 -4.53 6.83
C ALA A 191 0.29 -5.74 6.12
N ASP A 192 -0.61 -5.49 5.16
CA ASP A 192 -1.19 -6.54 4.32
C ASP A 192 -0.18 -7.04 3.30
N PHE A 193 0.51 -6.11 2.64
CA PHE A 193 1.51 -6.41 1.63
C PHE A 193 2.79 -5.59 1.84
N ARG A 194 3.88 -6.14 1.35
CA ARG A 194 5.08 -5.44 0.92
C ARG A 194 5.18 -5.56 -0.58
N THR A 195 5.58 -4.51 -1.27
CA THR A 195 5.57 -4.47 -2.74
C THR A 195 6.97 -4.41 -3.31
N TYR A 196 7.14 -5.04 -4.47
CA TYR A 196 8.33 -4.95 -5.29
C TYR A 196 7.94 -4.44 -6.67
N ALA A 197 8.51 -3.31 -7.07
CA ALA A 197 8.20 -2.66 -8.35
C ALA A 197 8.96 -3.28 -9.53
N ASP A 198 10.07 -3.97 -9.26
CA ASP A 198 10.88 -4.63 -10.27
C ASP A 198 11.37 -5.97 -9.71
N VAL A 199 10.94 -7.05 -10.32
CA VAL A 199 11.37 -8.42 -10.00
C VAL A 199 11.82 -9.07 -11.29
N THR A 200 13.12 -9.27 -11.42
CA THR A 200 13.73 -10.03 -12.53
C THR A 200 13.91 -11.48 -12.11
N SER A 201 14.25 -11.72 -10.85
CA SER A 201 14.40 -13.03 -10.23
C SER A 201 14.29 -12.91 -8.71
N VAL A 202 13.84 -13.97 -8.03
CA VAL A 202 13.81 -14.02 -6.56
C VAL A 202 15.19 -14.00 -5.92
N ASP A 203 16.24 -14.36 -6.66
CA ASP A 203 17.63 -14.29 -6.21
C ASP A 203 18.22 -12.88 -6.26
N ASP A 204 17.61 -11.98 -7.05
CA ASP A 204 18.02 -10.57 -7.21
C ASP A 204 16.83 -9.64 -6.92
N LEU A 205 16.26 -9.79 -5.73
CA LEU A 205 15.18 -8.91 -5.28
C LEU A 205 15.72 -7.55 -4.88
N GLY A 206 15.28 -6.51 -5.56
CA GLY A 206 15.46 -5.14 -5.13
C GLY A 206 14.84 -4.86 -3.75
N HIS A 207 14.99 -3.65 -3.26
CA HIS A 207 14.32 -3.24 -2.04
C HIS A 207 12.82 -3.10 -2.26
N SER A 208 11.99 -3.70 -1.40
CA SER A 208 10.56 -3.40 -1.40
C SER A 208 10.34 -1.95 -0.96
N GLU A 209 9.56 -1.20 -1.73
CA GLU A 209 9.36 0.24 -1.51
C GLU A 209 8.26 0.50 -0.49
N PHE A 210 7.08 -0.07 -0.73
CA PHE A 210 5.92 0.18 0.11
C PHE A 210 5.57 -0.99 1.02
N LEU A 211 5.11 -0.63 2.22
CA LEU A 211 4.22 -1.44 3.03
C LEU A 211 2.80 -0.98 2.76
N VAL A 212 1.93 -1.89 2.36
CA VAL A 212 0.55 -1.58 1.98
C VAL A 212 -0.41 -2.08 3.02
N ARG A 213 -1.27 -1.20 3.54
CA ARG A 213 -2.46 -1.56 4.33
C ARG A 213 -3.70 -1.39 3.48
N VAL A 214 -4.57 -2.38 3.51
CA VAL A 214 -5.83 -2.39 2.78
C VAL A 214 -6.95 -1.96 3.72
N LEU A 215 -7.59 -0.83 3.40
CA LEU A 215 -8.61 -0.21 4.22
C LEU A 215 -9.85 0.08 3.37
N PRO A 216 -11.05 0.16 3.97
CA PRO A 216 -12.22 0.69 3.28
C PRO A 216 -12.02 2.19 2.98
N ASP A 217 -12.69 2.73 1.96
CA ASP A 217 -12.56 4.12 1.54
C ASP A 217 -13.16 5.14 2.53
N ASP A 218 -14.09 4.69 3.37
CA ASP A 218 -14.67 5.46 4.47
C ASP A 218 -13.82 5.43 5.76
N HIS A 219 -12.62 4.86 5.69
CA HIS A 219 -11.73 4.76 6.84
C HIS A 219 -11.41 6.13 7.44
N VAL A 220 -11.38 6.18 8.77
CA VAL A 220 -11.03 7.38 9.55
C VAL A 220 -9.77 7.11 10.35
N PHE A 221 -8.73 7.88 10.09
CA PHE A 221 -7.47 7.77 10.81
C PHE A 221 -7.50 8.49 12.16
N SER A 222 -6.89 7.88 13.16
CA SER A 222 -6.35 8.60 14.31
C SER A 222 -4.94 9.09 13.94
N PRO A 223 -4.59 10.37 14.08
CA PRO A 223 -3.24 10.87 13.83
C PRO A 223 -2.15 10.12 14.62
N ARG A 224 -2.49 9.66 15.83
CA ARG A 224 -1.62 8.84 16.67
C ARG A 224 -1.29 7.48 16.00
N ASP A 225 -2.30 6.78 15.47
CA ASP A 225 -2.11 5.48 14.82
C ASP A 225 -1.40 5.66 13.47
N LEU A 226 -1.72 6.73 12.73
CA LEU A 226 -1.02 7.10 11.50
C LEU A 226 0.47 7.36 11.74
N ALA A 227 0.79 8.11 12.81
CA ALA A 227 2.18 8.35 13.20
C ALA A 227 2.92 7.06 13.59
N LEU A 228 2.21 6.09 14.20
CA LEU A 228 2.76 4.77 14.51
C LEU A 228 3.09 3.99 13.23
N ASP A 229 2.15 3.93 12.28
CA ASP A 229 2.34 3.27 10.97
C ASP A 229 3.55 3.86 10.22
N VAL A 230 3.63 5.19 10.16
CA VAL A 230 4.77 5.91 9.54
C VAL A 230 6.08 5.55 10.23
N ARG A 231 6.11 5.52 11.55
CA ARG A 231 7.32 5.19 12.32
C ARG A 231 7.76 3.74 12.08
N LEU A 232 6.82 2.80 12.05
CA LEU A 232 7.12 1.38 11.80
C LEU A 232 7.67 1.19 10.38
N ALA A 233 7.08 1.80 9.37
CA ALA A 233 7.56 1.74 8.00
C ALA A 233 8.97 2.37 7.88
N HIS A 234 9.17 3.54 8.48
CA HIS A 234 10.47 4.22 8.48
C HIS A 234 11.56 3.38 9.15
N GLY A 235 11.23 2.69 10.27
CA GLY A 235 12.15 1.82 10.99
C GLY A 235 12.72 0.67 10.14
N VAL A 236 12.01 0.27 9.10
CA VAL A 236 12.44 -0.76 8.14
C VAL A 236 12.80 -0.18 6.76
N ARG A 237 13.01 1.13 6.68
CA ARG A 237 13.38 1.88 5.45
C ARG A 237 12.37 1.69 4.31
N LYS A 238 11.08 1.76 4.64
CA LYS A 238 9.97 1.65 3.70
C LYS A 238 9.01 2.82 3.89
N ARG A 239 8.18 3.05 2.89
CA ARG A 239 7.05 3.98 2.95
C ARG A 239 5.79 3.20 3.29
N ILE A 240 4.87 3.81 4.03
CA ILE A 240 3.53 3.24 4.22
C ILE A 240 2.60 3.79 3.15
N ALA A 241 1.83 2.91 2.52
CA ALA A 241 0.75 3.26 1.63
C ALA A 241 -0.55 2.58 2.09
N PHE A 242 -1.64 3.29 1.95
CA PHE A 242 -2.99 2.82 2.26
C PHE A 242 -3.74 2.67 0.95
N ALA A 243 -4.16 1.43 0.66
CA ALA A 243 -5.04 1.11 -0.46
C ALA A 243 -6.49 1.23 0.03
N LEU A 244 -7.17 2.28 -0.39
CA LEU A 244 -8.55 2.59 0.00
C LEU A 244 -9.51 1.97 -1.00
N THR A 245 -10.31 1.02 -0.53
CA THR A 245 -11.22 0.22 -1.37
C THR A 245 -12.67 0.69 -1.18
N GLY A 246 -13.22 1.38 -2.18
CA GLY A 246 -14.65 1.71 -2.27
C GLY A 246 -15.39 0.77 -3.22
N ASP A 247 -16.68 1.04 -3.49
CA ASP A 247 -17.52 0.17 -4.33
C ASP A 247 -16.93 0.01 -5.75
N ASP A 248 -16.58 1.10 -6.41
CA ASP A 248 -16.10 1.10 -7.80
C ASP A 248 -14.66 1.59 -7.96
N ALA A 249 -14.03 2.16 -6.90
CA ALA A 249 -12.73 2.79 -6.97
C ALA A 249 -11.72 2.16 -6.01
N LEU A 250 -10.46 2.15 -6.45
CA LEU A 250 -9.29 1.93 -5.62
C LEU A 250 -8.44 3.20 -5.67
N SER A 251 -8.20 3.80 -4.53
CA SER A 251 -7.33 4.97 -4.41
C SER A 251 -6.18 4.71 -3.45
N TRP A 252 -5.13 5.49 -3.60
CA TRP A 252 -3.90 5.34 -2.82
C TRP A 252 -3.58 6.61 -2.07
N VAL A 253 -3.21 6.45 -0.83
CA VAL A 253 -2.66 7.52 0.01
C VAL A 253 -1.39 6.99 0.66
N SER A 254 -0.33 7.76 0.65
CA SER A 254 0.86 7.45 1.43
C SER A 254 1.07 8.48 2.54
N ALA A 255 1.81 8.09 3.56
CA ALA A 255 2.21 8.99 4.62
C ALA A 255 3.70 8.81 4.95
N SER A 256 4.36 9.91 5.22
CA SER A 256 5.77 9.93 5.63
C SER A 256 6.03 11.01 6.67
N ARG A 257 7.12 10.86 7.43
CA ARG A 257 7.53 11.91 8.38
C ARG A 257 8.23 13.03 7.63
N LEU A 258 7.68 14.23 7.74
CA LEU A 258 8.33 15.45 7.26
C LEU A 258 9.18 16.06 8.39
N THR A 259 10.45 16.36 8.08
CA THR A 259 11.36 17.11 8.96
C THR A 259 11.58 18.47 8.33
N PRO A 260 10.95 19.55 8.85
CA PRO A 260 11.03 20.89 8.28
C PRO A 260 12.43 21.51 8.33
#